data_33d0c19f0ea4e7bfbb10b106f64d21a0
#
_entry.id   33d0c19f0ea4e7bfbb10b106f64d21a0
#
_cell.length_a   1.000
_cell.length_b   1.000
_cell.length_c   1.000
_cell.angle_alpha   90.00
_cell.angle_beta   90.00
_cell.angle_gamma   90.00
#
_symmetry.space_group_name_H-M   'P 1'
#
loop_
_entity.id
_entity.type
_entity.pdbx_description
1 polymer ?
#
loop_
_entity_poly.entity_id
_entity_poly.type
_entity_poly.pdbx_seq_one_letter_code
_entity_poly.pdbx_strand_id
1 'polypeptide(L)'
;EISRPGYYEVMLADYGVKAQLTTTQRVGIHKYTYPTNSENQRIILDMIHGIYNYDGKVLWTNIRVENDTLVTGYRITNGWARTNYTYFAMSFSKPITHYGCEEKAKVNYRGGYAKFNMKENFPDIGGRKIVAYFDFDPKMSDELEVKVALSGVSTEGALKNLRAEASGADFDQLAAKAS
;
A
#
# COMPACT_ATOMS: atom_id res chain seq x y z
N GLU A 1 -12.49 12.91 14.22
CA GLU A 1 -12.62 11.47 13.97
C GLU A 1 -14.07 11.06 13.90
N ILE A 2 -14.46 10.29 12.87
CA ILE A 2 -15.79 9.72 12.69
C ILE A 2 -15.62 8.22 12.47
N SER A 3 -16.35 7.41 13.24
CA SER A 3 -16.33 5.95 13.10
C SER A 3 -17.77 5.42 13.12
N ARG A 4 -18.13 4.65 12.08
CA ARG A 4 -19.43 3.96 11.95
C ARG A 4 -19.24 2.68 11.13
N PRO A 5 -20.14 1.71 11.17
CA PRO A 5 -20.06 0.53 10.33
C PRO A 5 -19.82 0.91 8.86
N GLY A 6 -18.83 0.29 8.23
CA GLY A 6 -18.47 0.56 6.84
C GLY A 6 -17.74 1.87 6.54
N TYR A 7 -17.48 2.73 7.54
CA TYR A 7 -16.84 4.02 7.29
C TYR A 7 -16.01 4.50 8.48
N TYR A 8 -14.81 4.98 8.19
CA TYR A 8 -13.93 5.65 9.16
C TYR A 8 -13.34 6.92 8.53
N GLU A 9 -13.25 8.00 9.32
CA GLU A 9 -12.63 9.25 8.91
C GLU A 9 -11.79 9.83 10.05
N VAL A 10 -10.60 10.33 9.71
CA VAL A 10 -9.70 11.00 10.64
C VAL A 10 -8.92 12.12 9.95
N MET A 11 -8.66 13.19 10.68
CA MET A 11 -7.69 14.21 10.28
C MET A 11 -6.32 13.86 10.86
N LEU A 12 -5.34 13.65 9.99
CA LEU A 12 -3.93 13.50 10.35
C LEU A 12 -3.35 14.90 10.56
N ALA A 13 -3.42 15.37 11.81
CA ALA A 13 -3.17 16.79 12.15
C ALA A 13 -1.76 17.26 11.78
N ASP A 14 -0.74 16.39 11.93
CA ASP A 14 0.66 16.72 11.63
C ASP A 14 0.89 17.04 10.15
N TYR A 15 0.03 16.52 9.27
CA TYR A 15 0.15 16.67 7.82
C TYR A 15 -1.00 17.46 7.19
N GLY A 16 -2.04 17.76 7.97
CA GLY A 16 -3.28 18.37 7.47
C GLY A 16 -4.02 17.50 6.46
N VAL A 17 -3.80 16.18 6.46
CA VAL A 17 -4.41 15.23 5.54
C VAL A 17 -5.67 14.63 6.16
N LYS A 18 -6.80 14.72 5.46
CA LYS A 18 -7.99 13.97 5.82
C LYS A 18 -7.92 12.58 5.22
N ALA A 19 -8.03 11.54 6.04
CA ALA A 19 -8.07 10.16 5.63
C ALA A 19 -9.47 9.58 5.87
N GLN A 20 -10.07 9.03 4.82
CA GLN A 20 -11.38 8.36 4.82
C GLN A 20 -11.18 6.92 4.37
N LEU A 21 -11.76 5.98 5.09
CA LEU A 21 -11.61 4.54 4.86
C LEU A 21 -12.95 3.87 4.74
N THR A 22 -13.08 2.97 3.78
CA THR A 22 -14.19 2.04 3.64
C THR A 22 -13.69 0.69 3.13
N THR A 23 -14.54 -0.30 3.05
CA THR A 23 -14.13 -1.64 2.62
C THR A 23 -15.26 -2.37 1.90
N THR A 24 -14.88 -3.28 1.02
CA THR A 24 -15.71 -4.39 0.57
C THR A 24 -15.27 -5.67 1.28
N GLN A 25 -15.65 -6.84 0.79
CA GLN A 25 -15.29 -8.10 1.43
C GLN A 25 -13.76 -8.36 1.45
N ARG A 26 -13.05 -7.97 0.39
CA ARG A 26 -11.62 -8.26 0.18
C ARG A 26 -10.80 -7.05 -0.25
N VAL A 27 -11.42 -5.88 -0.37
CA VAL A 27 -10.75 -4.66 -0.81
C VAL A 27 -10.94 -3.56 0.22
N GLY A 28 -9.85 -3.01 0.74
CA GLY A 28 -9.84 -1.76 1.49
C GLY A 28 -9.76 -0.57 0.53
N ILE A 29 -10.58 0.44 0.75
CA ILE A 29 -10.62 1.65 -0.07
C ILE A 29 -10.30 2.84 0.82
N HIS A 30 -9.31 3.61 0.42
CA HIS A 30 -8.84 4.79 1.13
C HIS A 30 -9.01 6.00 0.23
N LYS A 31 -9.48 7.10 0.80
CA LYS A 31 -9.51 8.41 0.16
C LYS A 31 -8.77 9.40 1.03
N TYR A 32 -7.73 9.99 0.48
CA TYR A 32 -6.91 10.99 1.14
C TYR A 32 -7.15 12.35 0.50
N THR A 33 -7.49 13.35 1.33
CA THR A 33 -7.57 14.75 0.89
C THR A 33 -6.40 15.50 1.51
N TYR A 34 -5.50 15.97 0.66
CA TYR A 34 -4.32 16.74 1.03
C TYR A 34 -4.64 18.24 1.10
N PRO A 35 -3.87 19.04 1.84
CA PRO A 35 -3.97 20.50 1.77
C PRO A 35 -3.75 21.01 0.34
N THR A 36 -4.52 22.01 -0.08
CA THR A 36 -4.49 22.58 -1.44
C THR A 36 -3.10 23.09 -1.86
N ASN A 37 -2.24 23.45 -0.91
CA ASN A 37 -0.87 23.89 -1.17
C ASN A 37 0.17 22.83 -0.82
N SER A 38 -0.21 21.56 -0.81
CA SER A 38 0.73 20.47 -0.53
C SER A 38 1.78 20.39 -1.64
N GLU A 39 3.05 20.44 -1.26
CA GLU A 39 4.16 20.27 -2.22
C GLU A 39 4.35 18.83 -2.64
N ASN A 40 3.91 17.88 -1.80
CA ASN A 40 4.06 16.44 -2.00
C ASN A 40 2.82 15.70 -1.58
N GLN A 41 2.41 14.74 -2.37
CA GLN A 41 1.41 13.75 -2.02
C GLN A 41 2.08 12.37 -2.03
N ARG A 42 2.17 11.73 -0.88
CA ARG A 42 2.91 10.48 -0.72
C ARG A 42 2.08 9.43 0.00
N ILE A 43 2.10 8.22 -0.53
CA ILE A 43 1.62 7.01 0.13
C ILE A 43 2.82 6.19 0.59
N ILE A 44 2.78 5.74 1.84
CA ILE A 44 3.78 4.83 2.42
C ILE A 44 3.15 3.44 2.54
N LEU A 45 3.83 2.45 1.97
CA LEU A 45 3.49 1.04 2.11
C LEU A 45 4.48 0.39 3.07
N ASP A 46 4.06 0.25 4.32
CA ASP A 46 4.85 -0.43 5.36
C ASP A 46 4.56 -1.94 5.34
N MET A 47 5.51 -2.71 4.81
CA MET A 47 5.43 -4.16 4.76
C MET A 47 5.92 -4.83 6.07
N ILE A 48 6.32 -4.05 7.06
CA ILE A 48 6.88 -4.56 8.33
C ILE A 48 5.81 -4.59 9.42
N HIS A 49 5.03 -3.50 9.50
CA HIS A 49 4.07 -3.28 10.59
C HIS A 49 3.03 -4.40 10.68
N GLY A 50 2.66 -4.74 11.87
CA GLY A 50 1.59 -5.71 12.17
C GLY A 50 1.33 -5.79 13.67
N ILE A 51 0.18 -6.37 14.02
CA ILE A 51 -0.13 -6.70 15.41
C ILE A 51 0.92 -7.69 15.92
N TYR A 52 1.47 -7.44 17.10
CA TYR A 52 2.57 -8.22 17.68
C TYR A 52 3.79 -8.32 16.77
N ASN A 53 4.49 -7.21 16.62
CA ASN A 53 5.77 -7.17 15.94
C ASN A 53 6.85 -7.78 16.84
N TYR A 54 7.53 -8.82 16.34
CA TYR A 54 8.73 -9.42 16.93
C TYR A 54 9.76 -9.67 15.83
N ASP A 55 11.01 -9.78 16.21
CA ASP A 55 12.06 -10.06 15.24
C ASP A 55 11.86 -11.44 14.58
N GLY A 56 11.92 -11.49 13.26
CA GLY A 56 11.64 -12.70 12.49
C GLY A 56 10.17 -12.93 12.15
N LYS A 57 9.22 -12.06 12.54
CA LYS A 57 7.82 -12.18 12.13
C LYS A 57 7.64 -12.06 10.63
N VAL A 58 8.27 -11.08 10.02
CA VAL A 58 8.29 -10.92 8.57
C VAL A 58 9.46 -11.73 8.00
N LEU A 59 9.13 -12.75 7.24
CA LEU A 59 10.10 -13.66 6.62
C LEU A 59 10.59 -13.09 5.29
N TRP A 60 9.67 -12.55 4.49
CA TRP A 60 9.97 -11.94 3.20
C TRP A 60 8.85 -11.02 2.75
N THR A 61 9.20 -10.04 1.94
CA THR A 61 8.26 -9.14 1.26
C THR A 61 8.70 -8.95 -0.19
N ASN A 62 7.73 -8.75 -1.06
CA ASN A 62 7.98 -8.35 -2.44
C ASN A 62 6.95 -7.28 -2.83
N ILE A 63 7.42 -6.30 -3.58
CA ILE A 63 6.61 -5.20 -4.14
C ILE A 63 7.02 -5.08 -5.61
N ARG A 64 6.03 -5.04 -6.50
CA ARG A 64 6.23 -4.85 -7.92
C ARG A 64 5.36 -3.72 -8.43
N VAL A 65 5.95 -2.74 -9.06
CA VAL A 65 5.26 -1.68 -9.78
C VAL A 65 4.95 -2.20 -11.19
N GLU A 66 3.69 -2.52 -11.42
CA GLU A 66 3.21 -3.10 -12.68
C GLU A 66 3.08 -2.01 -13.77
N ASN A 67 2.61 -0.84 -13.35
CA ASN A 67 2.51 0.36 -14.16
C ASN A 67 2.37 1.58 -13.23
N ASP A 68 2.10 2.75 -13.79
CA ASP A 68 2.01 4.02 -13.06
C ASP A 68 0.83 4.12 -12.07
N THR A 69 -0.15 3.24 -12.14
CA THR A 69 -1.33 3.24 -11.26
C THR A 69 -1.55 1.92 -10.53
N LEU A 70 -0.70 0.91 -10.74
CA LEU A 70 -0.89 -0.43 -10.18
C LEU A 70 0.40 -0.96 -9.57
N VAL A 71 0.30 -1.38 -8.32
CA VAL A 71 1.35 -2.06 -7.56
C VAL A 71 0.82 -3.38 -7.05
N THR A 72 1.62 -4.42 -7.17
CA THR A 72 1.31 -5.75 -6.63
C THR A 72 2.43 -6.23 -5.71
N GLY A 73 2.17 -7.29 -4.98
CA GLY A 73 3.20 -7.88 -4.16
C GLY A 73 2.65 -8.90 -3.17
N TYR A 74 3.53 -9.29 -2.26
CA TYR A 74 3.16 -10.21 -1.20
C TYR A 74 4.02 -10.02 0.04
N ARG A 75 3.49 -10.47 1.15
CA ARG A 75 4.17 -10.54 2.44
C ARG A 75 4.07 -11.96 2.98
N ILE A 76 5.21 -12.50 3.41
CA ILE A 76 5.29 -13.80 4.08
C ILE A 76 5.58 -13.53 5.55
N THR A 77 4.75 -14.06 6.43
CA THR A 77 4.92 -13.91 7.87
C THR A 77 4.99 -15.26 8.57
N ASN A 78 5.67 -15.27 9.70
CA ASN A 78 5.68 -16.35 10.68
C ASN A 78 4.71 -15.99 11.83
N GLY A 79 4.12 -16.97 12.44
CA GLY A 79 3.20 -16.78 13.56
C GLY A 79 2.53 -18.10 13.93
N TRP A 80 1.21 -18.10 14.07
CA TRP A 80 0.42 -19.31 14.33
C TRP A 80 0.59 -20.37 13.23
N ALA A 81 0.72 -19.94 11.97
CA ALA A 81 1.22 -20.78 10.91
C ALA A 81 2.71 -20.53 10.74
N ARG A 82 3.48 -21.55 10.36
CA ARG A 82 4.93 -21.42 10.08
C ARG A 82 5.21 -20.42 8.97
N THR A 83 4.37 -20.42 7.95
CA THR A 83 4.38 -19.46 6.86
C THR A 83 2.94 -19.09 6.51
N ASN A 84 2.67 -17.79 6.50
CA ASN A 84 1.41 -17.23 6.05
C ASN A 84 1.68 -16.25 4.90
N TYR A 85 1.08 -16.51 3.76
CA TYR A 85 1.19 -15.67 2.56
C TYR A 85 0.01 -14.72 2.48
N THR A 86 0.29 -13.44 2.35
CA THR A 86 -0.71 -12.41 2.03
C THR A 86 -0.27 -11.70 0.76
N TYR A 87 -1.02 -11.91 -0.31
CA TYR A 87 -0.82 -11.23 -1.59
C TYR A 87 -1.70 -10.01 -1.66
N PHE A 88 -1.25 -8.97 -2.35
CA PHE A 88 -2.03 -7.76 -2.56
C PHE A 88 -1.94 -7.24 -3.99
N ALA A 89 -2.95 -6.47 -4.37
CA ALA A 89 -2.96 -5.60 -5.53
C ALA A 89 -3.48 -4.23 -5.08
N MET A 90 -2.70 -3.19 -5.35
CA MET A 90 -2.99 -1.83 -4.93
C MET A 90 -3.06 -0.92 -6.15
N SER A 91 -4.20 -0.25 -6.33
CA SER A 91 -4.39 0.72 -7.41
C SER A 91 -4.57 2.13 -6.87
N PHE A 92 -4.13 3.10 -7.67
CA PHE A 92 -4.19 4.53 -7.37
C PHE A 92 -5.04 5.25 -8.40
N SER A 93 -5.75 6.29 -7.96
CA SER A 93 -6.55 7.16 -8.84
C SER A 93 -5.71 8.14 -9.67
N LYS A 94 -4.42 8.27 -9.34
CA LYS A 94 -3.45 9.13 -10.05
C LYS A 94 -2.20 8.33 -10.41
N PRO A 95 -1.49 8.71 -11.48
CA PRO A 95 -0.22 8.07 -11.83
C PRO A 95 0.86 8.38 -10.78
N ILE A 96 1.64 7.37 -10.47
CA ILE A 96 2.86 7.46 -9.66
C ILE A 96 3.89 8.27 -10.47
N THR A 97 4.43 9.33 -9.89
CA THR A 97 5.49 10.13 -10.51
C THR A 97 6.88 9.67 -10.11
N HIS A 98 7.02 9.19 -8.89
CA HIS A 98 8.26 8.69 -8.33
C HIS A 98 7.96 7.66 -7.24
N TYR A 99 8.83 6.68 -7.08
CA TYR A 99 8.72 5.70 -6.00
C TYR A 99 10.10 5.22 -5.55
N GLY A 100 10.16 4.67 -4.36
CA GLY A 100 11.37 4.10 -3.82
C GLY A 100 11.10 3.23 -2.61
N CYS A 101 12.15 2.68 -2.04
CA CYS A 101 12.04 1.86 -0.85
C CYS A 101 13.23 2.02 0.09
N GLU A 102 13.00 1.65 1.33
CA GLU A 102 14.03 1.47 2.34
C GLU A 102 13.94 0.07 2.92
N GLU A 103 15.03 -0.68 2.88
CA GLU A 103 15.12 -1.94 3.60
C GLU A 103 15.61 -1.69 5.02
N LYS A 104 14.76 -1.93 6.00
CA LYS A 104 15.07 -1.77 7.44
C LYS A 104 15.83 -2.97 8.03
N ALA A 105 16.01 -4.05 7.27
CA ALA A 105 16.81 -5.19 7.72
C ALA A 105 18.28 -4.84 7.72
N LYS A 106 19.00 -5.18 8.81
CA LYS A 106 20.46 -5.13 8.81
C LYS A 106 21.00 -6.24 7.90
N VAL A 107 21.40 -5.90 6.69
CA VAL A 107 22.06 -6.81 5.78
C VAL A 107 23.56 -6.71 6.04
N ASN A 108 24.14 -7.71 6.74
CA ASN A 108 25.58 -7.85 6.87
C ASN A 108 26.15 -8.53 5.61
N TYR A 109 26.09 -7.83 4.49
CA TYR A 109 26.75 -8.29 3.27
C TYR A 109 28.12 -7.62 3.13
N ARG A 110 29.18 -8.40 3.31
CA ARG A 110 30.59 -7.98 3.11
C ARG A 110 31.05 -8.22 1.67
N GLY A 111 30.26 -7.90 0.67
CA GLY A 111 30.67 -8.07 -0.72
C GLY A 111 30.33 -6.82 -1.55
N GLY A 112 31.29 -6.30 -2.29
CA GLY A 112 31.20 -5.06 -3.06
C GLY A 112 30.29 -5.08 -4.29
N TYR A 113 29.11 -5.71 -4.19
CA TYR A 113 28.11 -5.84 -5.25
C TYR A 113 26.82 -5.04 -5.05
N ALA A 114 26.85 -3.97 -4.28
CA ALA A 114 25.75 -2.99 -4.31
C ALA A 114 25.78 -2.21 -5.64
N LYS A 115 25.61 -2.91 -6.76
CA LYS A 115 25.68 -2.34 -8.11
C LYS A 115 24.38 -1.69 -8.58
N PHE A 116 23.28 -1.86 -7.84
CA PHE A 116 21.97 -1.37 -8.25
C PHE A 116 21.46 -0.40 -7.21
N ASN A 117 21.15 0.83 -7.64
CA ASN A 117 20.39 1.74 -6.82
C ASN A 117 18.92 1.30 -6.83
N MET A 118 18.58 0.37 -5.94
CA MET A 118 17.21 -0.13 -5.79
C MET A 118 16.31 0.86 -5.02
N LYS A 119 16.84 2.01 -4.63
CA LYS A 119 16.11 2.95 -3.78
C LYS A 119 15.06 3.75 -4.53
N GLU A 120 15.28 3.98 -5.83
CA GLU A 120 14.44 4.87 -6.61
C GLU A 120 14.04 4.22 -7.94
N ASN A 121 12.74 4.23 -8.22
CA ASN A 121 12.13 3.78 -9.47
C ASN A 121 12.54 2.38 -9.95
N PHE A 122 12.94 1.50 -9.05
CA PHE A 122 13.22 0.12 -9.38
C PHE A 122 11.93 -0.72 -9.27
N PRO A 123 11.45 -1.31 -10.36
CA PRO A 123 10.07 -1.81 -10.43
C PRO A 123 9.80 -3.10 -9.63
N ASP A 124 10.83 -3.85 -9.24
CA ASP A 124 10.68 -5.11 -8.49
C ASP A 124 11.62 -5.11 -7.28
N ILE A 125 11.04 -5.09 -6.10
CA ILE A 125 11.75 -4.93 -4.84
C ILE A 125 11.42 -6.10 -3.93
N GLY A 126 12.42 -6.83 -3.46
CA GLY A 126 12.26 -7.90 -2.49
C GLY A 126 13.21 -7.75 -1.32
N GLY A 127 12.76 -8.11 -0.12
CA GLY A 127 13.56 -8.05 1.08
C GLY A 127 12.79 -8.47 2.33
N ARG A 128 13.48 -8.51 3.48
CA ARG A 128 12.84 -8.93 4.73
C ARG A 128 12.03 -7.83 5.40
N LYS A 129 12.46 -6.58 5.28
CA LYS A 129 11.85 -5.45 6.00
C LYS A 129 11.79 -4.23 5.08
N ILE A 130 10.89 -4.27 4.11
CA ILE A 130 10.72 -3.20 3.12
C ILE A 130 9.65 -2.22 3.57
N VAL A 131 9.97 -0.94 3.49
CA VAL A 131 9.03 0.18 3.51
C VAL A 131 9.17 0.89 2.18
N ALA A 132 8.11 0.93 1.40
CA ALA A 132 8.07 1.61 0.11
C ALA A 132 7.29 2.92 0.21
N TYR A 133 7.55 3.83 -0.72
CA TYR A 133 6.78 5.06 -0.88
C TYR A 133 6.48 5.31 -2.35
N PHE A 134 5.36 5.97 -2.59
CA PHE A 134 4.88 6.35 -3.90
C PHE A 134 4.47 7.81 -3.86
N ASP A 135 5.01 8.63 -4.78
CA ASP A 135 4.75 10.06 -4.90
C ASP A 135 3.81 10.33 -6.08
N PHE A 136 2.96 11.32 -5.90
CA PHE A 136 1.94 11.72 -6.85
C PHE A 136 2.02 13.23 -7.10
N ASP A 137 1.64 13.67 -8.32
CA ASP A 137 1.61 15.10 -8.66
C ASP A 137 0.46 15.79 -7.92
N PRO A 138 0.75 16.73 -6.99
CA PRO A 138 -0.27 17.48 -6.27
C PRO A 138 -1.10 18.40 -7.18
N LYS A 139 -0.58 18.78 -8.35
CA LYS A 139 -1.27 19.67 -9.30
C LYS A 139 -2.46 18.99 -9.99
N MET A 140 -2.51 17.67 -10.00
CA MET A 140 -3.61 16.94 -10.64
C MET A 140 -4.90 17.00 -9.83
N SER A 141 -4.81 16.87 -8.50
CA SER A 141 -5.94 16.91 -7.57
C SER A 141 -5.44 16.94 -6.13
N ASP A 142 -6.21 17.52 -5.23
CA ASP A 142 -5.98 17.42 -3.79
C ASP A 142 -6.40 16.04 -3.24
N GLU A 143 -7.20 15.28 -3.98
CA GLU A 143 -7.68 13.95 -3.58
C GLU A 143 -6.88 12.82 -4.23
N LEU A 144 -6.64 11.77 -3.47
CA LEU A 144 -6.02 10.52 -3.92
C LEU A 144 -6.80 9.34 -3.36
N GLU A 145 -7.36 8.50 -4.24
CA GLU A 145 -7.93 7.21 -3.86
C GLU A 145 -6.91 6.09 -4.01
N VAL A 146 -6.90 5.20 -3.03
CA VAL A 146 -6.09 3.98 -3.01
C VAL A 146 -7.00 2.79 -2.73
N LYS A 147 -6.96 1.77 -3.57
CA LYS A 147 -7.72 0.53 -3.41
C LYS A 147 -6.75 -0.61 -3.23
N VAL A 148 -6.86 -1.33 -2.11
CA VAL A 148 -5.96 -2.44 -1.76
C VAL A 148 -6.76 -3.72 -1.63
N ALA A 149 -6.62 -4.60 -2.61
CA ALA A 149 -7.21 -5.93 -2.57
C ALA A 149 -6.23 -6.96 -2.00
N LEU A 150 -6.76 -7.91 -1.23
CA LEU A 150 -5.98 -8.97 -0.61
C LEU A 150 -6.39 -10.34 -1.15
N SER A 151 -5.43 -11.27 -1.14
CA SER A 151 -5.64 -12.69 -1.44
C SER A 151 -4.69 -13.55 -0.62
N GLY A 152 -5.16 -14.70 -0.13
CA GLY A 152 -4.32 -15.73 0.49
C GLY A 152 -3.72 -16.72 -0.52
N VAL A 153 -3.99 -16.55 -1.82
CA VAL A 153 -3.66 -17.55 -2.85
C VAL A 153 -2.57 -17.07 -3.80
N SER A 154 -2.77 -15.91 -4.42
CA SER A 154 -1.81 -15.36 -5.39
C SER A 154 -2.05 -13.87 -5.66
N THR A 155 -1.11 -13.23 -6.32
CA THR A 155 -1.21 -11.86 -6.82
C THR A 155 -2.35 -11.72 -7.84
N GLU A 156 -2.52 -12.72 -8.74
CA GLU A 156 -3.64 -12.77 -9.70
C GLU A 156 -4.98 -12.86 -8.96
N GLY A 157 -5.03 -13.58 -7.83
CA GLY A 157 -6.20 -13.64 -6.96
C GLY A 157 -6.54 -12.27 -6.37
N ALA A 158 -5.54 -11.51 -5.91
CA ALA A 158 -5.73 -10.14 -5.44
C ALA A 158 -6.21 -9.21 -6.57
N LEU A 159 -5.64 -9.30 -7.77
CA LEU A 159 -6.09 -8.55 -8.95
C LEU A 159 -7.54 -8.87 -9.34
N LYS A 160 -7.95 -10.14 -9.28
CA LYS A 160 -9.34 -10.54 -9.51
C LYS A 160 -10.29 -9.93 -8.48
N ASN A 161 -9.91 -9.95 -7.20
CA ASN A 161 -10.69 -9.33 -6.13
C ASN A 161 -10.82 -7.81 -6.35
N LEU A 162 -9.73 -7.13 -6.69
CA LEU A 162 -9.73 -5.69 -7.00
C LEU A 162 -10.72 -5.35 -8.12
N ARG A 163 -10.66 -6.11 -9.22
CA ARG A 163 -11.55 -5.92 -10.38
C ARG A 163 -13.00 -6.21 -10.05
N ALA A 164 -13.26 -7.29 -9.33
CA ALA A 164 -14.62 -7.74 -9.04
C ALA A 164 -15.35 -6.83 -8.05
N GLU A 165 -14.64 -6.27 -7.07
CA GLU A 165 -15.25 -5.58 -5.94
C GLU A 165 -15.14 -4.05 -6.00
N ALA A 166 -14.12 -3.51 -6.67
CA ALA A 166 -13.83 -2.08 -6.64
C ALA A 166 -13.60 -1.44 -8.01
N SER A 167 -13.74 -2.18 -9.12
CA SER A 167 -13.63 -1.64 -10.47
C SER A 167 -14.84 -0.78 -10.81
N GLY A 168 -14.60 0.42 -11.37
CA GLY A 168 -15.66 1.31 -11.86
C GLY A 168 -16.53 1.99 -10.79
N ALA A 169 -16.20 1.83 -9.51
CA ALA A 169 -16.85 2.52 -8.40
C ALA A 169 -15.85 3.43 -7.67
N ASP A 170 -16.28 4.63 -7.31
CA ASP A 170 -15.54 5.56 -6.49
C ASP A 170 -15.71 5.26 -4.98
N PHE A 171 -14.96 6.00 -4.16
CA PHE A 171 -15.01 5.85 -2.70
C PHE A 171 -16.43 6.00 -2.14
N ASP A 172 -17.17 7.04 -2.57
CA ASP A 172 -18.47 7.38 -1.99
C ASP A 172 -19.53 6.32 -2.32
N GLN A 173 -19.49 5.76 -3.54
CA GLN A 173 -20.35 4.64 -3.95
C GLN A 173 -20.07 3.36 -3.15
N LEU A 174 -18.78 3.08 -2.86
CA LEU A 174 -18.39 1.90 -2.08
C LEU A 174 -18.72 2.09 -0.59
N ALA A 175 -18.52 3.28 -0.04
CA ALA A 175 -18.87 3.61 1.34
C ALA A 175 -20.39 3.50 1.58
N ALA A 176 -21.20 3.96 0.63
CA ALA A 176 -22.66 3.83 0.70
C ALA A 176 -23.16 2.37 0.68
N LYS A 177 -22.42 1.46 0.05
CA LYS A 177 -22.74 0.01 0.03
C LYS A 177 -22.27 -0.73 1.28
N ALA A 178 -21.28 -0.20 1.98
CA ALA A 178 -20.69 -0.81 3.17
C ALA A 178 -21.42 -0.43 4.48
N SER A 179 -22.33 0.54 4.43
CA SER A 179 -23.10 1.13 5.55
C SER A 179 -24.37 0.35 5.86
#